data_69cbeff3c64a8607b098e926576ad70c
#
_entry.id   69cbeff3c64a8607b098e926576ad70c
#
_cell.length_a   1.000
_cell.length_b   1.000
_cell.length_c   1.000
_cell.angle_alpha   90.00
_cell.angle_beta   90.00
_cell.angle_gamma   90.00
#
_symmetry.space_group_name_H-M   'P 1'
#
loop_
_entity.id
_entity.type
_entity.pdbx_description
1 polymer ?
#
loop_
_entity_poly.entity_id
_entity_poly.type
_entity_poly.pdbx_seq_one_letter_code
_entity_poly.pdbx_strand_id
1 'polypeptide(L)'
;MHHRIDPEHHGYHCDDDSHHSHHSHHDHYDHDDHYDHDDHDTDDHHLDDGAATPGAATATFAVTSQWDTGFVANYNIANPGAAQLNGWKLEFDLPAGESITNAWSSKLAQSGTHYVLTPESYNSTIAPGNSVTVGFQAAQTGAYAPPANCLLNGQSCTGGSVSTSQATTPATTTSTATSGTQICDQFGTTTIGGAYVVQNNRWGTSAAQCINVTATGFAITKEDGSAPTNGAPLSYPSVYLGCHYSNCSPGSRLPAQLSELTSANSSISYSYASGTYDAAYDIWLDPTPKKDGVNQMEIMIWFNRQGSIQPVGAQVGTATIGGRNWDVWQGSNGSNNVISYVAPTPINSWSFDVLDFVSDVRNRGAITSSWYLTSIQAGFEPWNGGIGLAVNSFSATVN
;
A
#
# COMPACT_ATOMS: atom_id res chain seq x y z
N MET A 1 -24.41 -11.23 30.57
CA MET A 1 -24.45 -9.83 30.95
C MET A 1 -23.48 -9.10 30.05
N HIS A 2 -24.02 -8.40 29.07
CA HIS A 2 -23.22 -7.69 28.06
C HIS A 2 -22.99 -6.27 28.58
N HIS A 3 -21.76 -5.90 28.85
CA HIS A 3 -21.37 -4.50 28.96
C HIS A 3 -20.81 -4.04 27.62
N ARG A 4 -21.62 -3.30 26.87
CA ARG A 4 -21.18 -2.39 25.83
C ARG A 4 -20.43 -1.24 26.52
N ILE A 5 -19.21 -1.01 26.12
CA ILE A 5 -18.50 0.23 26.41
C ILE A 5 -18.59 1.08 25.17
N ASP A 6 -19.37 2.17 25.23
CA ASP A 6 -19.39 3.24 24.23
C ASP A 6 -18.05 4.00 24.32
N PRO A 7 -17.42 4.34 23.20
CA PRO A 7 -16.28 5.26 23.20
C PRO A 7 -16.84 6.69 23.40
N GLU A 8 -16.49 7.31 24.52
CA GLU A 8 -16.79 8.70 24.77
C GLU A 8 -16.10 9.62 23.76
N HIS A 9 -16.90 10.40 23.06
CA HIS A 9 -16.50 11.55 22.27
C HIS A 9 -15.87 12.61 23.18
N HIS A 10 -14.59 12.85 23.05
CA HIS A 10 -14.00 14.12 23.50
C HIS A 10 -13.87 15.07 22.32
N GLY A 11 -14.86 16.00 22.26
CA GLY A 11 -14.82 17.13 21.35
C GLY A 11 -13.71 18.11 21.76
N TYR A 12 -12.92 18.52 20.77
CA TYR A 12 -12.02 19.65 20.93
C TYR A 12 -12.83 20.95 20.79
N HIS A 13 -12.85 21.75 21.85
CA HIS A 13 -13.25 23.17 21.80
C HIS A 13 -12.03 23.97 21.31
N CYS A 14 -12.19 24.63 20.19
CA CYS A 14 -11.37 25.79 19.83
C CYS A 14 -12.16 27.03 20.13
N ASP A 15 -11.67 27.84 21.06
CA ASP A 15 -12.17 29.19 21.34
C ASP A 15 -11.76 30.13 20.19
N ASP A 16 -12.79 30.83 19.74
CA ASP A 16 -12.78 31.91 18.76
C ASP A 16 -12.34 33.20 19.48
N ASP A 17 -11.37 33.92 18.95
CA ASP A 17 -11.22 35.33 19.28
C ASP A 17 -10.90 36.14 18.03
N SER A 18 -11.92 36.94 17.71
CA SER A 18 -11.98 37.97 16.71
C SER A 18 -11.13 39.20 17.07
N HIS A 19 -10.62 39.93 16.11
CA HIS A 19 -10.91 41.36 15.90
C HIS A 19 -10.15 42.02 14.75
N HIS A 20 -10.96 42.64 13.86
CA HIS A 20 -10.86 43.96 13.19
C HIS A 20 -9.67 44.27 12.27
N SER A 21 -9.95 44.52 11.05
CA SER A 21 -10.62 45.58 10.25
C SER A 21 -9.64 46.60 9.67
N HIS A 22 -9.87 46.93 8.41
CA HIS A 22 -9.89 48.19 7.69
C HIS A 22 -8.97 48.39 6.48
N HIS A 23 -9.70 48.62 5.39
CA HIS A 23 -9.56 49.65 4.32
C HIS A 23 -8.36 49.59 3.35
N SER A 24 -8.64 49.39 2.13
CA SER A 24 -9.18 50.18 0.98
C SER A 24 -8.11 51.00 0.21
N HIS A 25 -8.10 50.85 -1.06
CA HIS A 25 -8.20 51.77 -2.18
C HIS A 25 -7.40 51.30 -3.40
N HIS A 26 -8.15 51.17 -4.48
CA HIS A 26 -8.06 51.74 -5.82
C HIS A 26 -6.68 52.10 -6.35
N ASP A 27 -6.32 51.70 -7.57
CA ASP A 27 -6.55 52.46 -8.80
C ASP A 27 -6.18 51.65 -10.05
N HIS A 28 -7.00 51.90 -11.08
CA HIS A 28 -6.84 51.56 -12.48
C HIS A 28 -5.58 52.15 -13.12
N TYR A 29 -5.09 51.51 -14.16
CA TYR A 29 -4.78 52.16 -15.45
C TYR A 29 -4.69 51.13 -16.57
N ASP A 30 -5.56 51.32 -17.57
CA ASP A 30 -5.50 50.82 -18.94
C ASP A 30 -4.33 51.42 -19.68
N HIS A 31 -3.78 50.70 -20.63
CA HIS A 31 -3.44 51.22 -21.95
C HIS A 31 -3.19 50.10 -22.95
N ASP A 32 -4.04 50.10 -23.99
CA ASP A 32 -3.85 49.52 -25.30
C ASP A 32 -2.57 50.06 -25.97
N ASP A 33 -1.98 49.23 -26.83
CA ASP A 33 -1.65 49.64 -28.19
C ASP A 33 -1.19 48.46 -29.06
N HIS A 34 -1.86 48.39 -30.20
CA HIS A 34 -1.55 47.61 -31.39
C HIS A 34 -0.20 48.02 -32.01
N TYR A 35 0.44 47.08 -32.72
CA TYR A 35 0.87 47.27 -34.13
C TYR A 35 1.25 45.97 -34.82
N ASP A 36 0.85 45.91 -36.09
CA ASP A 36 0.92 44.86 -37.09
C ASP A 36 2.30 44.69 -37.76
N HIS A 37 2.40 43.52 -38.46
CA HIS A 37 3.14 43.22 -39.71
C HIS A 37 4.68 43.23 -39.70
N ASP A 38 5.34 42.21 -40.19
CA ASP A 38 5.45 41.69 -41.54
C ASP A 38 6.35 40.48 -41.63
N ASP A 39 6.06 39.67 -42.66
CA ASP A 39 6.78 38.55 -43.20
C ASP A 39 8.30 38.73 -43.36
N HIS A 40 9.09 37.71 -43.16
CA HIS A 40 10.03 37.20 -44.16
C HIS A 40 10.56 35.80 -43.84
N ASP A 41 10.50 35.05 -44.85
CA ASP A 41 10.92 33.70 -45.25
C ASP A 41 12.42 33.40 -45.04
N THR A 42 12.70 32.09 -45.01
CA THR A 42 13.96 31.36 -45.25
C THR A 42 15.02 31.31 -44.13
N ASP A 43 15.26 30.15 -43.56
CA ASP A 43 16.21 29.13 -43.99
C ASP A 43 16.30 27.99 -42.97
N ASP A 44 16.22 26.85 -43.54
CA ASP A 44 16.56 25.52 -43.15
C ASP A 44 17.83 25.42 -42.26
N HIS A 45 17.65 25.10 -40.96
CA HIS A 45 18.61 24.32 -40.19
C HIS A 45 17.88 23.33 -39.33
N HIS A 46 17.78 22.15 -39.90
CA HIS A 46 17.44 20.88 -39.26
C HIS A 46 18.39 20.67 -38.08
N LEU A 47 18.00 21.13 -36.90
CA LEU A 47 18.47 20.58 -35.65
C LEU A 47 17.46 19.52 -35.21
N ASP A 48 17.89 18.31 -35.37
CA ASP A 48 17.26 17.12 -34.85
C ASP A 48 17.25 17.20 -33.33
N ASP A 49 16.34 18.01 -32.77
CA ASP A 49 15.94 17.93 -31.37
C ASP A 49 15.17 16.63 -31.24
N GLY A 50 15.89 15.58 -30.88
CA GLY A 50 15.35 14.28 -30.53
C GLY A 50 14.29 14.45 -29.46
N ALA A 51 13.06 14.73 -29.87
CA ALA A 51 11.91 14.58 -29.01
C ALA A 51 11.91 13.13 -28.54
N ALA A 52 12.22 12.94 -27.26
CA ALA A 52 12.17 11.64 -26.63
C ALA A 52 10.80 11.03 -26.95
N THR A 53 10.79 9.95 -27.69
CA THR A 53 9.59 9.17 -27.97
C THR A 53 8.92 8.89 -26.62
N PRO A 54 7.63 9.17 -26.42
CA PRO A 54 6.97 8.89 -25.15
C PRO A 54 7.26 7.44 -24.80
N GLY A 55 7.88 7.19 -23.63
CA GLY A 55 8.33 5.87 -23.26
C GLY A 55 7.18 4.87 -23.32
N ALA A 56 7.37 3.76 -24.01
CA ALA A 56 6.40 2.67 -24.05
C ALA A 56 6.20 2.14 -22.62
N ALA A 57 4.97 1.72 -22.29
CA ALA A 57 4.70 1.07 -21.02
C ALA A 57 5.59 -0.17 -20.85
N THR A 58 6.07 -0.41 -19.64
CA THR A 58 6.98 -1.50 -19.30
C THR A 58 6.42 -2.39 -18.21
N ALA A 59 6.84 -3.65 -18.16
CA ALA A 59 6.53 -4.54 -17.05
C ALA A 59 7.82 -5.21 -16.55
N THR A 60 8.11 -5.01 -15.26
CA THR A 60 9.31 -5.55 -14.61
C THR A 60 8.94 -6.68 -13.67
N PHE A 61 9.53 -7.85 -13.88
CA PHE A 61 9.34 -9.05 -13.06
C PHE A 61 10.29 -9.07 -11.87
N ALA A 62 9.80 -9.50 -10.70
CA ALA A 62 10.61 -9.75 -9.51
C ALA A 62 10.04 -10.91 -8.70
N VAL A 63 10.89 -11.85 -8.30
CA VAL A 63 10.56 -12.86 -7.29
C VAL A 63 10.66 -12.20 -5.92
N THR A 64 9.60 -12.32 -5.12
CA THR A 64 9.53 -11.73 -3.77
C THR A 64 9.76 -12.76 -2.68
N SER A 65 9.48 -14.03 -2.95
CA SER A 65 9.74 -15.15 -2.05
C SER A 65 9.88 -16.44 -2.84
N GLN A 66 10.75 -17.35 -2.39
CA GLN A 66 10.97 -18.64 -3.03
C GLN A 66 11.21 -19.73 -1.96
N TRP A 67 10.69 -20.92 -2.21
CA TRP A 67 10.90 -22.13 -1.42
C TRP A 67 10.99 -23.35 -2.35
N ASP A 68 11.28 -24.54 -1.81
CA ASP A 68 11.59 -25.73 -2.63
C ASP A 68 10.48 -26.13 -3.62
N THR A 69 9.20 -25.85 -3.29
CA THR A 69 8.05 -26.27 -4.08
C THR A 69 7.26 -25.12 -4.70
N GLY A 70 7.78 -23.88 -4.66
CA GLY A 70 7.08 -22.76 -5.25
C GLY A 70 7.75 -21.41 -4.99
N PHE A 71 7.13 -20.36 -5.53
CA PHE A 71 7.58 -18.98 -5.34
C PHE A 71 6.41 -17.99 -5.43
N VAL A 72 6.65 -16.79 -4.93
CA VAL A 72 5.81 -15.62 -5.12
C VAL A 72 6.57 -14.61 -5.96
N ALA A 73 5.89 -14.05 -6.95
CA ALA A 73 6.48 -13.05 -7.82
C ALA A 73 5.49 -11.94 -8.17
N ASN A 74 6.03 -10.79 -8.53
CA ASN A 74 5.28 -9.62 -8.96
C ASN A 74 5.75 -9.13 -10.33
N TYR A 75 4.82 -8.53 -11.08
CA TYR A 75 5.12 -7.63 -12.17
C TYR A 75 4.74 -6.20 -11.78
N ASN A 76 5.67 -5.27 -11.91
CA ASN A 76 5.40 -3.84 -11.83
C ASN A 76 5.17 -3.30 -13.24
N ILE A 77 3.94 -2.89 -13.55
CA ILE A 77 3.54 -2.33 -14.84
C ILE A 77 3.61 -0.82 -14.73
N ALA A 78 4.57 -0.21 -15.40
CA ALA A 78 4.81 1.23 -15.36
C ALA A 78 4.37 1.92 -16.66
N ASN A 79 3.80 3.11 -16.51
CA ASN A 79 3.48 4.02 -17.60
C ASN A 79 4.42 5.25 -17.57
N PRO A 80 5.61 5.18 -18.18
CA PRO A 80 6.52 6.33 -18.27
C PRO A 80 6.09 7.36 -19.32
N GLY A 81 5.03 7.07 -20.10
CA GLY A 81 4.51 7.94 -21.13
C GLY A 81 3.80 9.17 -20.60
N ALA A 82 3.55 10.15 -21.45
CA ALA A 82 2.81 11.39 -21.12
C ALA A 82 1.28 11.23 -21.17
N ALA A 83 0.77 10.13 -21.74
CA ALA A 83 -0.65 9.82 -21.82
C ALA A 83 -1.04 8.71 -20.84
N GLN A 84 -2.29 8.76 -20.36
CA GLN A 84 -2.86 7.72 -19.52
C GLN A 84 -2.92 6.38 -20.28
N LEU A 85 -2.45 5.30 -19.66
CA LEU A 85 -2.61 3.94 -20.16
C LEU A 85 -3.99 3.42 -19.75
N ASN A 86 -4.86 3.19 -20.72
CA ASN A 86 -6.21 2.67 -20.51
C ASN A 86 -6.26 1.18 -20.85
N GLY A 87 -6.38 0.37 -19.83
CA GLY A 87 -6.28 -1.07 -19.94
C GLY A 87 -4.83 -1.54 -20.16
N TRP A 88 -4.52 -2.68 -19.62
CA TRP A 88 -3.26 -3.36 -19.85
C TRP A 88 -3.50 -4.87 -19.95
N LYS A 89 -2.66 -5.53 -20.73
CA LYS A 89 -2.63 -6.99 -20.86
C LYS A 89 -1.18 -7.44 -20.78
N LEU A 90 -0.87 -8.19 -19.75
CA LEU A 90 0.46 -8.77 -19.52
C LEU A 90 0.42 -10.26 -19.89
N GLU A 91 1.32 -10.68 -20.74
CA GLU A 91 1.43 -12.06 -21.23
C GLU A 91 2.85 -12.56 -20.97
N PHE A 92 2.97 -13.80 -20.51
CA PHE A 92 4.27 -14.45 -20.32
C PHE A 92 4.12 -15.97 -20.25
N ASP A 93 5.25 -16.67 -20.42
CA ASP A 93 5.31 -18.11 -20.29
C ASP A 93 6.07 -18.51 -19.02
N LEU A 94 5.53 -19.44 -18.24
CA LEU A 94 6.29 -20.10 -17.19
C LEU A 94 6.97 -21.35 -17.73
N PRO A 95 8.16 -21.68 -17.21
CA PRO A 95 8.86 -22.92 -17.54
C PRO A 95 8.02 -24.16 -17.21
N ALA A 96 8.29 -25.26 -17.90
CA ALA A 96 7.68 -26.55 -17.59
C ALA A 96 8.02 -26.96 -16.15
N GLY A 97 7.00 -27.36 -15.39
CA GLY A 97 7.14 -27.68 -13.96
C GLY A 97 6.79 -26.52 -13.03
N GLU A 98 6.51 -25.35 -13.56
CA GLU A 98 5.98 -24.20 -12.83
C GLU A 98 4.52 -23.93 -13.23
N SER A 99 3.68 -23.59 -12.26
CA SER A 99 2.28 -23.28 -12.53
C SER A 99 1.74 -22.28 -11.52
N ILE A 100 1.03 -21.25 -12.00
CA ILE A 100 0.40 -20.26 -11.12
C ILE A 100 -0.74 -20.94 -10.35
N THR A 101 -0.67 -20.86 -9.04
CA THR A 101 -1.69 -21.40 -8.12
C THR A 101 -2.63 -20.32 -7.62
N ASN A 102 -2.17 -19.06 -7.62
CA ASN A 102 -2.96 -17.90 -7.24
C ASN A 102 -2.39 -16.63 -7.91
N ALA A 103 -3.27 -15.68 -8.27
CA ALA A 103 -2.88 -14.36 -8.77
C ALA A 103 -3.72 -13.28 -8.09
N TRP A 104 -3.15 -12.09 -7.91
CA TRP A 104 -3.81 -10.95 -7.29
C TRP A 104 -3.57 -9.66 -8.05
N SER A 105 -4.46 -8.70 -7.82
CA SER A 105 -4.51 -7.41 -8.55
C SER A 105 -4.64 -7.57 -10.07
N SER A 106 -5.10 -8.73 -10.51
CA SER A 106 -5.30 -9.03 -11.93
C SER A 106 -6.24 -10.22 -12.10
N LYS A 107 -6.87 -10.29 -13.25
CA LYS A 107 -7.58 -11.49 -13.72
C LYS A 107 -6.58 -12.38 -14.45
N LEU A 108 -6.56 -13.64 -14.08
CA LEU A 108 -5.67 -14.66 -14.64
C LEU A 108 -6.38 -15.47 -15.71
N ALA A 109 -5.77 -15.63 -16.87
CA ALA A 109 -6.09 -16.65 -17.86
C ALA A 109 -4.85 -17.49 -18.17
N GLN A 110 -5.03 -18.77 -18.47
CA GLN A 110 -3.94 -19.72 -18.72
C GLN A 110 -4.26 -20.61 -19.92
N SER A 111 -3.24 -20.88 -20.73
CA SER A 111 -3.28 -21.88 -21.80
C SER A 111 -1.94 -22.63 -21.84
N GLY A 112 -1.89 -23.84 -21.25
CA GLY A 112 -0.64 -24.57 -21.09
C GLY A 112 0.32 -23.83 -20.15
N THR A 113 1.50 -23.51 -20.61
CA THR A 113 2.52 -22.71 -19.89
C THR A 113 2.38 -21.20 -20.12
N HIS A 114 1.46 -20.78 -20.99
CA HIS A 114 1.22 -19.38 -21.31
C HIS A 114 0.19 -18.76 -20.35
N TYR A 115 0.53 -17.63 -19.77
CA TYR A 115 -0.28 -16.90 -18.78
C TYR A 115 -0.60 -15.50 -19.29
N VAL A 116 -1.82 -15.06 -19.03
CA VAL A 116 -2.31 -13.72 -19.35
C VAL A 116 -2.89 -13.09 -18.10
N LEU A 117 -2.34 -11.95 -17.69
CA LEU A 117 -2.88 -11.11 -16.63
C LEU A 117 -3.54 -9.88 -17.26
N THR A 118 -4.79 -9.61 -16.86
CA THR A 118 -5.54 -8.41 -17.26
C THR A 118 -6.01 -7.65 -16.02
N PRO A 119 -6.28 -6.34 -16.14
CA PRO A 119 -6.58 -5.54 -14.96
C PRO A 119 -7.91 -5.91 -14.29
N GLU A 120 -7.99 -5.65 -13.02
CA GLU A 120 -9.23 -5.44 -12.30
C GLU A 120 -9.79 -4.05 -12.63
N SER A 121 -11.07 -3.80 -12.29
CA SER A 121 -11.72 -2.52 -12.57
C SER A 121 -11.01 -1.33 -11.93
N TYR A 122 -10.40 -1.53 -10.76
CA TYR A 122 -9.74 -0.48 -9.97
C TYR A 122 -8.31 -0.14 -10.43
N ASN A 123 -7.66 -0.99 -11.20
CA ASN A 123 -6.29 -0.78 -11.70
C ASN A 123 -6.18 -0.87 -13.22
N SER A 124 -7.30 -0.72 -13.91
CA SER A 124 -7.36 -0.78 -15.37
C SER A 124 -6.74 0.44 -16.04
N THR A 125 -6.48 1.51 -15.29
CA THR A 125 -5.97 2.77 -15.79
C THR A 125 -4.72 3.15 -15.04
N ILE A 126 -3.63 3.47 -15.77
CA ILE A 126 -2.36 3.91 -15.17
C ILE A 126 -2.06 5.31 -15.68
N ALA A 127 -2.06 6.29 -14.78
CA ALA A 127 -1.74 7.68 -15.11
C ALA A 127 -0.27 7.84 -15.54
N PRO A 128 0.08 8.91 -16.28
CA PRO A 128 1.46 9.22 -16.64
C PRO A 128 2.40 9.21 -15.43
N GLY A 129 3.54 8.57 -15.57
CA GLY A 129 4.55 8.45 -14.50
C GLY A 129 4.22 7.47 -13.37
N ASN A 130 3.03 6.84 -13.39
CA ASN A 130 2.59 5.90 -12.37
C ASN A 130 2.79 4.44 -12.79
N SER A 131 2.63 3.53 -11.82
CA SER A 131 2.68 2.09 -12.05
C SER A 131 1.63 1.36 -11.22
N VAL A 132 1.33 0.13 -11.63
CA VAL A 132 0.55 -0.83 -10.86
C VAL A 132 1.36 -2.10 -10.67
N THR A 133 1.22 -2.72 -9.51
CA THR A 133 1.86 -4.01 -9.24
C THR A 133 0.79 -5.09 -9.23
N VAL A 134 1.06 -6.16 -9.98
CA VAL A 134 0.26 -7.39 -10.01
C VAL A 134 1.14 -8.55 -9.60
N GLY A 135 0.60 -9.55 -8.95
CA GLY A 135 1.44 -10.63 -8.47
C GLY A 135 0.79 -12.00 -8.60
N PHE A 136 1.61 -13.02 -8.37
CA PHE A 136 1.15 -14.39 -8.36
C PHE A 136 2.02 -15.27 -7.45
N GLN A 137 1.41 -16.34 -6.99
CA GLN A 137 2.09 -17.49 -6.41
C GLN A 137 2.11 -18.61 -7.42
N ALA A 138 3.26 -19.26 -7.58
CA ALA A 138 3.41 -20.41 -8.43
C ALA A 138 3.91 -21.63 -7.63
N ALA A 139 3.37 -22.81 -7.96
CA ALA A 139 3.96 -24.08 -7.60
C ALA A 139 5.12 -24.37 -8.54
N GLN A 140 6.16 -25.05 -8.02
CA GLN A 140 7.38 -25.38 -8.73
C GLN A 140 7.74 -26.85 -8.50
N THR A 141 8.10 -27.55 -9.56
CA THR A 141 8.72 -28.88 -9.51
C THR A 141 10.07 -28.81 -10.24
N GLY A 142 11.15 -28.99 -9.49
CA GLY A 142 12.51 -28.84 -10.01
C GLY A 142 13.14 -27.46 -9.71
N ALA A 143 14.19 -27.11 -10.44
CA ALA A 143 14.88 -25.82 -10.27
C ALA A 143 14.02 -24.68 -10.84
N TYR A 144 13.97 -23.57 -10.11
CA TYR A 144 13.33 -22.34 -10.57
C TYR A 144 14.00 -21.79 -11.83
N ALA A 145 13.19 -21.32 -12.78
CA ALA A 145 13.64 -20.47 -13.86
C ALA A 145 12.69 -19.29 -14.07
N PRO A 146 13.17 -18.09 -14.49
CA PRO A 146 12.32 -16.93 -14.64
C PRO A 146 11.33 -17.10 -15.81
N PRO A 147 10.18 -16.39 -15.78
CA PRO A 147 9.25 -16.31 -16.89
C PRO A 147 9.92 -15.83 -18.18
N ALA A 148 9.46 -16.34 -19.31
CA ALA A 148 9.92 -15.97 -20.63
C ALA A 148 8.80 -15.30 -21.46
N ASN A 149 9.16 -14.75 -22.63
CA ASN A 149 8.23 -14.20 -23.63
C ASN A 149 7.26 -13.15 -23.08
N CYS A 150 7.75 -12.29 -22.16
CA CYS A 150 6.92 -11.26 -21.54
C CYS A 150 6.50 -10.19 -22.54
N LEU A 151 5.18 -10.00 -22.67
CA LEU A 151 4.56 -8.96 -23.49
C LEU A 151 3.60 -8.12 -22.66
N LEU A 152 3.68 -6.80 -22.79
CA LEU A 152 2.72 -5.85 -22.27
C LEU A 152 2.00 -5.18 -23.45
N ASN A 153 0.69 -5.40 -23.56
CA ASN A 153 -0.12 -4.92 -24.68
C ASN A 153 0.45 -5.34 -26.07
N GLY A 154 1.02 -6.53 -26.15
CA GLY A 154 1.63 -7.07 -27.36
C GLY A 154 3.02 -6.55 -27.68
N GLN A 155 3.60 -5.69 -26.82
CA GLN A 155 4.99 -5.22 -26.92
C GLN A 155 5.87 -5.92 -25.89
N SER A 156 7.17 -6.08 -26.17
CA SER A 156 8.10 -6.63 -25.18
C SER A 156 8.05 -5.84 -23.87
N CYS A 157 8.04 -6.52 -22.74
CA CYS A 157 8.00 -5.90 -21.40
C CYS A 157 9.15 -4.91 -21.14
N THR A 158 10.24 -5.02 -21.89
CA THR A 158 11.42 -4.14 -21.79
C THR A 158 11.42 -2.98 -22.79
N GLY A 159 10.30 -2.77 -23.52
CA GLY A 159 10.14 -1.61 -24.41
C GLY A 159 10.74 -1.75 -25.83
N GLY A 160 11.14 -2.95 -26.25
CA GLY A 160 11.65 -3.22 -27.61
C GLY A 160 10.59 -3.89 -28.50
N SER A 161 10.52 -3.51 -29.79
CA SER A 161 9.58 -4.08 -30.76
C SER A 161 9.93 -5.52 -31.13
N VAL A 162 8.98 -6.45 -31.03
CA VAL A 162 9.09 -7.81 -31.59
C VAL A 162 8.20 -7.98 -32.79
N SER A 163 8.77 -8.59 -33.82
CA SER A 163 8.12 -8.89 -35.11
C SER A 163 7.03 -9.94 -34.97
N THR A 164 5.87 -9.66 -35.51
CA THR A 164 4.65 -10.48 -35.42
C THR A 164 4.70 -11.72 -36.30
N SER A 165 4.26 -12.86 -35.77
CA SER A 165 3.67 -13.96 -36.58
C SER A 165 2.28 -14.31 -36.05
N GLN A 166 1.42 -14.52 -36.94
CA GLN A 166 -0.02 -14.38 -37.09
C GLN A 166 -0.90 -15.33 -36.27
N ALA A 167 -2.08 -14.83 -36.02
CA ALA A 167 -3.21 -15.27 -35.21
C ALA A 167 -3.85 -16.62 -35.53
N THR A 168 -4.48 -17.22 -34.53
CA THR A 168 -5.69 -18.04 -34.71
C THR A 168 -6.69 -17.75 -33.58
N THR A 169 -7.94 -17.80 -33.94
CA THR A 169 -9.20 -17.35 -33.35
C THR A 169 -9.52 -17.88 -31.94
N PRO A 170 -10.26 -17.13 -31.09
CA PRO A 170 -10.44 -17.45 -29.69
C PRO A 170 -11.56 -18.45 -29.42
N ALA A 171 -11.28 -19.42 -28.57
CA ALA A 171 -12.31 -20.21 -27.90
C ALA A 171 -12.67 -19.53 -26.57
N THR A 172 -13.94 -19.24 -26.39
CA THR A 172 -14.52 -18.69 -25.18
C THR A 172 -14.40 -19.70 -24.04
N THR A 173 -13.54 -19.41 -23.05
CA THR A 173 -13.54 -20.16 -21.78
C THR A 173 -13.93 -19.22 -20.64
N THR A 174 -14.91 -19.65 -19.92
CA THR A 174 -15.49 -18.99 -18.74
C THR A 174 -14.43 -18.87 -17.66
N SER A 175 -14.06 -17.62 -17.34
CA SER A 175 -13.15 -17.29 -16.22
C SER A 175 -13.85 -17.57 -14.90
N THR A 176 -13.33 -18.51 -14.13
CA THR A 176 -13.64 -18.62 -12.70
C THR A 176 -12.80 -17.59 -11.97
N ALA A 177 -13.40 -16.47 -11.60
CA ALA A 177 -12.82 -15.51 -10.68
C ALA A 177 -12.54 -16.23 -9.35
N THR A 178 -11.30 -16.24 -8.87
CA THR A 178 -10.99 -16.64 -7.50
C THR A 178 -11.59 -15.58 -6.59
N SER A 179 -12.78 -15.86 -6.07
CA SER A 179 -13.51 -14.98 -5.17
C SER A 179 -12.76 -14.94 -3.84
N GLY A 180 -12.08 -13.83 -3.56
CA GLY A 180 -11.64 -13.51 -2.22
C GLY A 180 -12.86 -13.38 -1.30
N THR A 181 -12.68 -13.53 0.01
CA THR A 181 -13.74 -13.31 0.98
C THR A 181 -13.96 -11.80 1.14
N GLN A 182 -15.14 -11.32 0.78
CA GLN A 182 -15.50 -9.92 1.02
C GLN A 182 -15.94 -9.75 2.49
N ILE A 183 -15.41 -8.74 3.15
CA ILE A 183 -15.78 -8.33 4.51
C ILE A 183 -16.23 -6.89 4.48
N CYS A 184 -17.50 -6.64 4.87
CA CYS A 184 -18.09 -5.30 4.97
C CYS A 184 -18.53 -4.97 6.40
N ASP A 185 -18.57 -5.96 7.29
CA ASP A 185 -18.88 -5.74 8.70
C ASP A 185 -17.82 -4.84 9.33
N GLN A 186 -18.24 -3.92 10.20
CA GLN A 186 -17.40 -2.89 10.80
C GLN A 186 -16.12 -3.45 11.41
N PHE A 187 -16.23 -4.52 12.17
CA PHE A 187 -15.11 -5.23 12.81
C PHE A 187 -15.00 -6.68 12.32
N GLY A 188 -15.46 -6.93 11.08
CA GLY A 188 -15.37 -8.24 10.47
C GLY A 188 -13.92 -8.67 10.28
N THR A 189 -13.63 -9.94 10.54
CA THR A 189 -12.30 -10.52 10.46
C THR A 189 -12.31 -11.88 9.77
N THR A 190 -11.17 -12.26 9.25
CA THR A 190 -10.89 -13.63 8.79
C THR A 190 -9.42 -13.96 8.97
N THR A 191 -9.07 -15.25 8.83
CA THR A 191 -7.68 -15.70 8.94
C THR A 191 -7.16 -16.08 7.55
N ILE A 192 -5.94 -15.68 7.24
CA ILE A 192 -5.22 -16.06 6.02
C ILE A 192 -3.96 -16.83 6.35
N GLY A 193 -3.58 -17.78 5.47
CA GLY A 193 -2.39 -18.61 5.63
C GLY A 193 -2.37 -19.46 6.92
N GLY A 194 -3.50 -19.56 7.63
CA GLY A 194 -3.59 -20.23 8.93
C GLY A 194 -2.80 -19.55 10.06
N ALA A 195 -2.28 -18.34 9.84
CA ALA A 195 -1.37 -17.67 10.76
C ALA A 195 -1.68 -16.19 11.02
N TYR A 196 -2.32 -15.49 10.09
CA TYR A 196 -2.56 -14.05 10.19
C TYR A 196 -4.06 -13.76 10.22
N VAL A 197 -4.44 -12.71 10.95
CA VAL A 197 -5.81 -12.17 10.93
C VAL A 197 -5.86 -10.97 10.01
N VAL A 198 -6.86 -10.92 9.15
CA VAL A 198 -7.24 -9.73 8.36
C VAL A 198 -8.51 -9.15 8.95
N GLN A 199 -8.56 -7.85 9.11
CA GLN A 199 -9.69 -7.12 9.69
C GLN A 199 -10.08 -5.90 8.84
N ASN A 200 -11.38 -5.60 8.80
CA ASN A 200 -11.91 -4.39 8.17
C ASN A 200 -11.73 -3.15 9.06
N ASN A 201 -11.83 -3.33 10.37
CA ASN A 201 -11.51 -2.34 11.42
C ASN A 201 -11.95 -0.90 11.10
N ARG A 202 -13.22 -0.73 10.80
CA ARG A 202 -13.85 0.56 10.47
C ARG A 202 -14.36 1.25 11.75
N TRP A 203 -13.43 1.78 12.54
CA TRP A 203 -13.73 2.33 13.87
C TRP A 203 -14.15 3.81 13.85
N GLY A 204 -13.69 4.59 12.89
CA GLY A 204 -13.83 6.06 12.86
C GLY A 204 -15.05 6.56 12.08
N THR A 205 -15.84 5.67 11.44
CA THR A 205 -17.01 6.09 10.63
C THR A 205 -18.12 5.05 10.62
N SER A 206 -19.35 5.51 10.42
CA SER A 206 -20.50 4.65 10.09
C SER A 206 -20.68 4.45 8.59
N ALA A 207 -19.96 5.19 7.74
CA ALA A 207 -19.98 5.01 6.29
C ALA A 207 -19.53 3.60 5.90
N ALA A 208 -20.00 3.09 4.76
CA ALA A 208 -19.72 1.72 4.38
C ALA A 208 -18.28 1.59 3.86
N GLN A 209 -17.55 0.60 4.40
CA GLN A 209 -16.26 0.15 3.93
C GLN A 209 -16.29 -1.37 3.74
N CYS A 210 -15.70 -1.85 2.65
CA CYS A 210 -15.51 -3.27 2.41
C CYS A 210 -14.07 -3.55 1.98
N ILE A 211 -13.54 -4.68 2.43
CA ILE A 211 -12.29 -5.24 1.96
C ILE A 211 -12.54 -6.57 1.27
N ASN A 212 -11.76 -6.87 0.25
CA ASN A 212 -11.70 -8.19 -0.37
C ASN A 212 -10.42 -8.88 0.08
N VAL A 213 -10.55 -9.99 0.81
CA VAL A 213 -9.42 -10.71 1.41
C VAL A 213 -8.94 -11.79 0.46
N THR A 214 -7.65 -11.82 0.20
CA THR A 214 -6.96 -12.83 -0.61
C THR A 214 -6.21 -13.82 0.29
N ALA A 215 -5.53 -14.79 -0.31
CA ALA A 215 -4.72 -15.74 0.45
C ALA A 215 -3.51 -15.10 1.16
N THR A 216 -3.04 -13.92 0.70
CA THR A 216 -1.80 -13.28 1.16
C THR A 216 -1.97 -11.86 1.70
N GLY A 217 -3.19 -11.29 1.60
CA GLY A 217 -3.46 -9.92 2.02
C GLY A 217 -4.92 -9.53 1.77
N PHE A 218 -5.15 -8.25 1.44
CA PHE A 218 -6.49 -7.72 1.16
C PHE A 218 -6.42 -6.47 0.30
N ALA A 219 -7.56 -6.07 -0.26
CA ALA A 219 -7.73 -4.78 -0.95
C ALA A 219 -8.99 -4.07 -0.46
N ILE A 220 -8.97 -2.75 -0.34
CA ILE A 220 -10.15 -1.93 -0.09
C ILE A 220 -10.97 -1.86 -1.37
N THR A 221 -12.19 -2.39 -1.35
CA THR A 221 -13.08 -2.45 -2.51
C THR A 221 -14.24 -1.46 -2.43
N LYS A 222 -14.48 -0.91 -1.26
CA LYS A 222 -15.49 0.13 -1.00
C LYS A 222 -15.03 1.02 0.15
N GLU A 223 -15.17 2.33 -0.02
CA GLU A 223 -14.96 3.35 1.00
C GLU A 223 -15.85 4.55 0.67
N ASP A 224 -16.91 4.73 1.43
CA ASP A 224 -17.91 5.79 1.23
C ASP A 224 -17.69 6.98 2.20
N GLY A 225 -16.72 6.85 3.10
CA GLY A 225 -16.44 7.83 4.14
C GLY A 225 -15.59 9.01 3.68
N SER A 226 -15.64 10.08 4.48
CA SER A 226 -14.72 11.20 4.40
C SER A 226 -14.51 11.81 5.78
N ALA A 227 -13.25 12.06 6.14
CA ALA A 227 -12.87 12.69 7.40
C ALA A 227 -12.00 13.94 7.14
N PRO A 228 -12.03 14.93 8.04
CA PRO A 228 -11.11 16.07 7.98
C PRO A 228 -9.66 15.61 8.13
N THR A 229 -8.74 16.16 7.32
CA THR A 229 -7.33 15.77 7.32
C THR A 229 -6.55 16.15 8.59
N ASN A 230 -7.13 16.97 9.43
CA ASN A 230 -6.63 17.32 10.77
C ASN A 230 -7.29 16.52 11.90
N GLY A 231 -8.16 15.58 11.56
CA GLY A 231 -8.83 14.64 12.46
C GLY A 231 -8.30 13.23 12.36
N ALA A 232 -8.96 12.31 13.05
CA ALA A 232 -8.66 10.88 12.99
C ALA A 232 -9.07 10.27 11.63
N PRO A 233 -8.44 9.17 11.19
CA PRO A 233 -8.83 8.42 10.00
C PRO A 233 -10.20 7.74 10.17
N LEU A 234 -10.74 7.24 9.06
CA LEU A 234 -12.01 6.51 9.04
C LEU A 234 -11.90 5.10 9.62
N SER A 235 -10.73 4.48 9.47
CA SER A 235 -10.55 3.06 9.73
C SER A 235 -9.06 2.70 9.72
N TYR A 236 -8.77 1.44 10.09
CA TYR A 236 -7.47 0.81 9.84
C TYR A 236 -7.68 -0.64 9.37
N PRO A 237 -8.17 -0.87 8.14
CA PRO A 237 -8.15 -2.20 7.55
C PRO A 237 -6.72 -2.70 7.49
N SER A 238 -6.48 -3.87 8.09
CA SER A 238 -5.12 -4.37 8.29
C SER A 238 -5.05 -5.89 8.33
N VAL A 239 -3.84 -6.40 8.17
CA VAL A 239 -3.46 -7.78 8.42
C VAL A 239 -2.45 -7.81 9.57
N TYR A 240 -2.52 -8.80 10.47
CA TYR A 240 -1.64 -8.83 11.62
C TYR A 240 -1.25 -10.22 12.11
N LEU A 241 -0.09 -10.24 12.80
CA LEU A 241 0.36 -11.29 13.71
C LEU A 241 0.28 -10.77 15.14
N GLY A 242 -0.28 -11.55 16.06
CA GLY A 242 -0.43 -11.18 17.48
C GLY A 242 -1.88 -11.04 17.88
N CYS A 243 -2.16 -10.19 18.86
CA CYS A 243 -3.48 -10.00 19.43
C CYS A 243 -3.99 -8.57 19.28
N HIS A 244 -5.26 -8.41 18.91
CA HIS A 244 -5.97 -7.15 18.83
C HIS A 244 -7.40 -7.34 19.35
N TYR A 245 -7.76 -6.64 20.44
CA TYR A 245 -9.07 -6.73 21.12
C TYR A 245 -9.56 -8.16 21.29
N SER A 246 -8.76 -8.99 21.98
CA SER A 246 -9.01 -10.42 22.24
C SER A 246 -8.99 -11.34 21.02
N ASN A 247 -8.89 -10.80 19.79
CA ASN A 247 -8.73 -11.61 18.58
C ASN A 247 -7.23 -11.82 18.32
N CYS A 248 -6.79 -13.05 18.44
CA CYS A 248 -5.38 -13.42 18.31
C CYS A 248 -5.14 -14.28 17.07
N SER A 249 -4.03 -14.03 16.40
CA SER A 249 -3.56 -14.83 15.26
C SER A 249 -3.28 -16.29 15.69
N PRO A 250 -3.75 -17.28 14.94
CA PRO A 250 -3.53 -18.68 15.27
C PRO A 250 -2.03 -19.01 15.39
N GLY A 251 -1.67 -19.71 16.48
CA GLY A 251 -0.29 -20.17 16.72
C GLY A 251 0.73 -19.05 17.01
N SER A 252 0.29 -17.79 17.12
CA SER A 252 1.17 -16.69 17.47
C SER A 252 1.74 -16.85 18.88
N ARG A 253 3.06 -16.59 19.04
CA ARG A 253 3.69 -16.49 20.36
C ARG A 253 3.56 -15.10 20.99
N LEU A 254 2.94 -14.13 20.29
CA LEU A 254 2.64 -12.83 20.82
C LEU A 254 1.37 -12.85 21.70
N PRO A 255 1.34 -12.10 22.82
CA PRO A 255 2.36 -11.21 23.36
C PRO A 255 3.62 -11.92 23.85
N ALA A 256 4.80 -11.36 23.55
CA ALA A 256 6.08 -11.87 24.01
C ALA A 256 6.94 -10.73 24.57
N GLN A 257 7.68 -11.01 25.66
CA GLN A 257 8.52 -10.00 26.30
C GLN A 257 9.72 -9.65 25.40
N LEU A 258 10.00 -8.35 25.25
CA LEU A 258 11.07 -7.87 24.36
C LEU A 258 12.45 -8.42 24.72
N SER A 259 12.72 -8.68 26.01
CA SER A 259 13.97 -9.30 26.45
C SER A 259 14.16 -10.76 26.00
N GLU A 260 13.10 -11.44 25.57
CA GLU A 260 13.10 -12.82 25.14
C GLU A 260 13.12 -12.95 23.60
N LEU A 261 13.02 -11.81 22.89
CA LEU A 261 12.98 -11.81 21.44
C LEU A 261 14.37 -11.58 20.85
N THR A 262 14.71 -12.40 19.88
CA THR A 262 15.96 -12.29 19.11
C THR A 262 15.73 -11.69 17.72
N SER A 263 14.52 -11.80 17.18
CA SER A 263 14.10 -11.19 15.91
C SER A 263 12.58 -11.08 15.83
N ALA A 264 12.10 -10.09 15.09
CA ALA A 264 10.71 -9.93 14.69
C ALA A 264 10.66 -9.50 13.22
N ASN A 265 10.96 -10.46 12.33
CA ASN A 265 11.07 -10.17 10.90
C ASN A 265 9.69 -10.01 10.28
N SER A 266 9.51 -8.97 9.48
CA SER A 266 8.30 -8.76 8.69
C SER A 266 8.63 -8.40 7.25
N SER A 267 7.73 -8.78 6.34
CA SER A 267 7.79 -8.43 4.93
C SER A 267 6.40 -8.00 4.45
N ILE A 268 6.36 -6.95 3.65
CA ILE A 268 5.13 -6.38 3.12
C ILE A 268 5.28 -6.00 1.66
N SER A 269 4.17 -6.08 0.92
CA SER A 269 4.02 -5.48 -0.40
C SER A 269 2.70 -4.75 -0.46
N TYR A 270 2.76 -3.44 -0.78
CA TYR A 270 1.62 -2.55 -0.92
C TYR A 270 1.36 -2.20 -2.38
N SER A 271 0.09 -2.05 -2.74
CA SER A 271 -0.37 -1.29 -3.91
C SER A 271 -1.09 -0.04 -3.45
N TYR A 272 -0.71 1.10 -4.01
CA TYR A 272 -1.28 2.40 -3.69
C TYR A 272 -2.33 2.81 -4.71
N ALA A 273 -3.30 3.60 -4.27
CA ALA A 273 -4.40 4.11 -5.09
C ALA A 273 -4.58 5.61 -4.85
N SER A 274 -5.51 6.23 -5.55
CA SER A 274 -5.90 7.62 -5.29
C SER A 274 -6.67 7.73 -3.98
N GLY A 275 -6.46 8.83 -3.26
CA GLY A 275 -7.11 9.09 -1.97
C GLY A 275 -6.26 9.95 -1.05
N THR A 276 -6.76 10.19 0.16
CA THR A 276 -6.02 10.76 1.28
C THR A 276 -5.90 9.68 2.33
N TYR A 277 -4.68 9.21 2.54
CA TYR A 277 -4.40 8.04 3.39
C TYR A 277 -2.94 7.98 3.79
N ASP A 278 -2.64 7.21 4.82
CA ASP A 278 -1.33 6.59 4.98
C ASP A 278 -1.38 5.07 4.74
N ALA A 279 -0.21 4.51 4.50
CA ALA A 279 0.05 3.09 4.48
C ALA A 279 1.07 2.80 5.57
N ALA A 280 0.64 2.13 6.62
CA ALA A 280 1.42 2.03 7.84
C ALA A 280 1.48 0.61 8.41
N TYR A 281 2.56 0.36 9.15
CA TYR A 281 2.56 -0.62 10.21
C TYR A 281 2.16 0.05 11.51
N ASP A 282 1.37 -0.67 12.31
CA ASP A 282 1.09 -0.39 13.72
C ASP A 282 1.66 -1.53 14.55
N ILE A 283 2.72 -1.21 15.28
CA ILE A 283 3.40 -2.14 16.18
C ILE A 283 2.98 -1.79 17.60
N TRP A 284 2.27 -2.70 18.23
CA TRP A 284 1.69 -2.45 19.55
C TRP A 284 2.52 -3.08 20.66
N LEU A 285 2.74 -2.29 21.72
CA LEU A 285 3.49 -2.72 22.90
C LEU A 285 2.76 -2.31 24.17
N ASP A 286 2.94 -3.14 25.21
CA ASP A 286 2.34 -2.91 26.54
C ASP A 286 3.31 -3.38 27.64
N PRO A 287 3.34 -2.75 28.82
CA PRO A 287 4.14 -3.24 29.95
C PRO A 287 3.68 -4.61 30.48
N THR A 288 2.51 -5.09 30.05
CA THR A 288 1.92 -6.39 30.40
C THR A 288 1.69 -7.23 29.15
N PRO A 289 1.57 -8.57 29.24
CA PRO A 289 1.27 -9.42 28.08
C PRO A 289 -0.20 -9.28 27.64
N LYS A 290 -0.56 -8.07 27.21
CA LYS A 290 -1.93 -7.66 26.93
C LYS A 290 -2.44 -8.28 25.62
N LYS A 291 -3.66 -8.83 25.69
CA LYS A 291 -4.38 -9.38 24.51
C LYS A 291 -5.64 -8.59 24.17
N ASP A 292 -6.14 -7.77 25.10
CA ASP A 292 -7.40 -7.06 24.98
C ASP A 292 -7.27 -5.59 25.36
N GLY A 293 -8.09 -4.73 24.73
CA GLY A 293 -8.12 -3.30 24.97
C GLY A 293 -6.91 -2.55 24.39
N VAL A 294 -6.80 -1.27 24.75
CA VAL A 294 -5.77 -0.37 24.23
C VAL A 294 -4.41 -0.67 24.87
N ASN A 295 -3.39 -0.85 24.04
CA ASN A 295 -1.98 -0.96 24.47
C ASN A 295 -1.42 0.44 24.81
N GLN A 296 -0.34 0.53 25.59
CA GLN A 296 0.20 1.81 26.05
C GLN A 296 1.15 2.49 25.06
N MET A 297 1.73 1.75 24.10
CA MET A 297 2.62 2.28 23.08
C MET A 297 2.24 1.76 21.71
N GLU A 298 2.18 2.67 20.76
CA GLU A 298 2.02 2.42 19.35
C GLU A 298 3.26 2.93 18.61
N ILE A 299 3.87 2.08 17.81
CA ILE A 299 4.91 2.47 16.88
C ILE A 299 4.30 2.41 15.49
N MET A 300 4.14 3.55 14.85
CA MET A 300 3.68 3.62 13.47
C MET A 300 4.86 3.72 12.51
N ILE A 301 4.84 2.96 11.43
CA ILE A 301 5.85 3.06 10.37
C ILE A 301 5.11 3.37 9.07
N TRP A 302 5.10 4.64 8.68
CA TRP A 302 4.40 5.12 7.49
C TRP A 302 5.25 4.90 6.24
N PHE A 303 4.88 3.92 5.44
CA PHE A 303 5.51 3.58 4.17
C PHE A 303 5.12 4.53 3.06
N ASN A 304 3.93 5.10 3.14
CA ASN A 304 3.44 6.13 2.23
C ASN A 304 2.49 7.06 2.95
N ARG A 305 2.43 8.31 2.47
CA ARG A 305 1.48 9.32 2.89
C ARG A 305 1.00 10.08 1.67
N GLN A 306 -0.31 10.10 1.45
CA GLN A 306 -0.93 10.86 0.38
C GLN A 306 -1.97 11.83 0.92
N GLY A 307 -1.90 13.09 0.49
CA GLY A 307 -2.74 14.18 1.00
C GLY A 307 -2.11 14.95 2.15
N SER A 308 -2.88 15.90 2.71
CA SER A 308 -2.40 16.84 3.75
C SER A 308 -2.66 16.28 5.15
N ILE A 309 -2.22 15.06 5.40
CA ILE A 309 -2.29 14.40 6.71
C ILE A 309 -0.91 14.33 7.35
N GLN A 310 -0.85 14.17 8.64
CA GLN A 310 0.39 14.01 9.40
C GLN A 310 0.18 13.07 10.60
N PRO A 311 1.25 12.43 11.10
CA PRO A 311 1.16 11.68 12.35
C PRO A 311 0.71 12.54 13.53
N VAL A 312 0.17 11.88 14.55
CA VAL A 312 -0.19 12.55 15.80
C VAL A 312 1.05 13.13 16.48
N GLY A 313 0.90 14.33 17.06
CA GLY A 313 1.97 15.02 17.75
C GLY A 313 2.80 15.94 16.86
N ALA A 314 4.12 15.97 17.07
CA ALA A 314 5.06 16.84 16.36
C ALA A 314 6.28 16.08 15.87
N GLN A 315 6.89 16.55 14.79
CA GLN A 315 8.17 16.03 14.31
C GLN A 315 9.28 16.40 15.31
N VAL A 316 9.98 15.39 15.79
CA VAL A 316 11.03 15.54 16.82
C VAL A 316 12.43 15.31 16.27
N GLY A 317 12.56 14.92 15.02
CA GLY A 317 13.85 14.71 14.36
C GLY A 317 13.80 13.67 13.25
N THR A 318 14.92 13.03 13.01
CA THR A 318 15.07 11.95 12.03
C THR A 318 15.77 10.75 12.67
N ALA A 319 15.63 9.57 12.04
CA ALA A 319 16.34 8.36 12.41
C ALA A 319 16.78 7.61 11.15
N THR A 320 17.86 6.83 11.23
CA THR A 320 18.23 5.87 10.18
C THR A 320 18.04 4.47 10.73
N ILE A 321 17.06 3.74 10.20
CA ILE A 321 16.67 2.41 10.68
C ILE A 321 16.52 1.50 9.47
N GLY A 322 17.09 0.29 9.54
CA GLY A 322 17.04 -0.67 8.43
C GLY A 322 17.66 -0.16 7.13
N GLY A 323 18.66 0.72 7.23
CA GLY A 323 19.31 1.36 6.08
C GLY A 323 18.49 2.44 5.38
N ARG A 324 17.37 2.89 5.98
CA ARG A 324 16.48 3.94 5.46
C ARG A 324 16.41 5.13 6.42
N ASN A 325 16.19 6.32 5.88
CA ASN A 325 15.97 7.54 6.67
C ASN A 325 14.47 7.72 6.92
N TRP A 326 14.14 8.18 8.12
CA TRP A 326 12.78 8.38 8.60
C TRP A 326 12.64 9.74 9.27
N ASP A 327 11.57 10.45 8.98
CA ASP A 327 11.13 11.57 9.83
C ASP A 327 10.43 11.01 11.05
N VAL A 328 10.86 11.43 12.25
CA VAL A 328 10.34 10.89 13.51
C VAL A 328 9.38 11.88 14.14
N TRP A 329 8.18 11.41 14.44
CA TRP A 329 7.12 12.14 15.14
C TRP A 329 6.84 11.50 16.49
N GLN A 330 6.44 12.31 17.46
CA GLN A 330 6.07 11.83 18.79
C GLN A 330 4.86 12.59 19.32
N GLY A 331 3.89 11.84 19.86
CA GLY A 331 2.69 12.40 20.43
C GLY A 331 1.88 11.38 21.23
N SER A 332 0.64 11.73 21.49
CA SER A 332 -0.37 10.85 22.09
C SER A 332 -1.71 11.13 21.45
N ASN A 333 -2.47 10.07 21.18
CA ASN A 333 -3.85 10.19 20.71
C ASN A 333 -4.88 10.29 21.87
N GLY A 334 -4.40 10.49 23.11
CA GLY A 334 -5.21 10.56 24.31
C GLY A 334 -5.43 9.21 24.99
N SER A 335 -5.26 8.11 24.28
CA SER A 335 -5.40 6.74 24.82
C SER A 335 -4.06 6.04 25.01
N ASN A 336 -3.11 6.31 24.15
CA ASN A 336 -1.76 5.73 24.17
C ASN A 336 -0.71 6.73 23.65
N ASN A 337 0.54 6.45 23.95
CA ASN A 337 1.66 7.16 23.34
C ASN A 337 1.94 6.61 21.94
N VAL A 338 2.34 7.50 21.03
CA VAL A 338 2.63 7.17 19.63
C VAL A 338 4.00 7.71 19.25
N ILE A 339 4.83 6.86 18.62
CA ILE A 339 6.03 7.27 17.90
C ILE A 339 5.89 6.82 16.45
N SER A 340 5.92 7.78 15.54
CA SER A 340 5.72 7.51 14.10
C SER A 340 6.99 7.79 13.31
N TYR A 341 7.31 6.89 12.40
CA TYR A 341 8.43 6.96 11.46
C TYR A 341 7.86 7.11 10.06
N VAL A 342 8.08 8.26 9.44
CA VAL A 342 7.52 8.57 8.12
C VAL A 342 8.60 8.46 7.05
N ALA A 343 8.38 7.61 6.06
CA ALA A 343 9.27 7.51 4.91
C ALA A 343 9.23 8.82 4.09
N PRO A 344 10.38 9.36 3.67
CA PRO A 344 10.43 10.58 2.85
C PRO A 344 9.92 10.35 1.41
N THR A 345 9.89 9.10 0.98
CA THR A 345 9.37 8.66 -0.33
C THR A 345 8.60 7.36 -0.16
N PRO A 346 7.56 7.11 -0.98
CA PRO A 346 6.77 5.88 -0.89
C PRO A 346 7.61 4.61 -0.99
N ILE A 347 7.31 3.64 -0.13
CA ILE A 347 7.90 2.30 -0.11
C ILE A 347 6.82 1.30 -0.47
N ASN A 348 6.91 0.66 -1.64
CA ASN A 348 5.92 -0.33 -2.07
C ASN A 348 6.15 -1.71 -1.47
N SER A 349 7.41 -2.07 -1.21
CA SER A 349 7.75 -3.35 -0.58
C SER A 349 9.04 -3.26 0.20
N TRP A 350 9.08 -3.98 1.33
CA TRP A 350 10.26 -4.06 2.16
C TRP A 350 10.20 -5.27 3.10
N SER A 351 11.38 -5.81 3.42
CA SER A 351 11.56 -6.81 4.47
C SER A 351 12.52 -6.26 5.50
N PHE A 352 12.16 -6.32 6.77
CA PHE A 352 12.91 -5.68 7.87
C PHE A 352 12.67 -6.39 9.20
N ASP A 353 13.52 -6.11 10.18
CA ASP A 353 13.29 -6.52 11.57
C ASP A 353 12.55 -5.39 12.31
N VAL A 354 11.36 -5.67 12.80
CA VAL A 354 10.55 -4.75 13.61
C VAL A 354 11.30 -4.32 14.88
N LEU A 355 12.18 -5.19 15.41
CA LEU A 355 12.96 -4.88 16.60
C LEU A 355 13.97 -3.74 16.40
N ASP A 356 14.32 -3.38 15.17
CA ASP A 356 15.15 -2.20 14.90
C ASP A 356 14.42 -0.91 15.30
N PHE A 357 13.11 -0.79 14.98
CA PHE A 357 12.26 0.32 15.39
C PHE A 357 11.97 0.29 16.90
N VAL A 358 11.67 -0.89 17.44
CA VAL A 358 11.49 -1.09 18.90
C VAL A 358 12.74 -0.65 19.67
N SER A 359 13.93 -0.93 19.13
CA SER A 359 15.20 -0.54 19.74
C SER A 359 15.39 0.98 19.72
N ASP A 360 15.02 1.69 18.66
CA ASP A 360 15.06 3.16 18.62
C ASP A 360 14.08 3.76 19.64
N VAL A 361 12.85 3.24 19.73
CA VAL A 361 11.85 3.67 20.71
C VAL A 361 12.32 3.45 22.14
N ARG A 362 12.98 2.32 22.41
CA ARG A 362 13.63 2.05 23.71
C ARG A 362 14.78 3.02 23.99
N ASN A 363 15.62 3.31 23.01
CA ASN A 363 16.73 4.26 23.15
C ASN A 363 16.24 5.69 23.39
N ARG A 364 15.02 6.03 22.97
CA ARG A 364 14.33 7.29 23.30
C ARG A 364 13.74 7.29 24.72
N GLY A 365 13.82 6.17 25.44
CA GLY A 365 13.33 6.05 26.82
C GLY A 365 11.81 5.86 26.95
N ALA A 366 11.10 5.61 25.85
CA ALA A 366 9.64 5.48 25.86
C ALA A 366 9.15 4.12 26.35
N ILE A 367 9.96 3.06 26.20
CA ILE A 367 9.69 1.69 26.65
C ILE A 367 10.96 1.08 27.26
N THR A 368 10.80 -0.09 27.88
CA THR A 368 11.94 -0.88 28.41
C THR A 368 11.93 -2.30 27.81
N SER A 369 13.00 -3.05 28.02
CA SER A 369 13.10 -4.46 27.59
C SER A 369 12.13 -5.40 28.31
N SER A 370 11.51 -4.96 29.42
CA SER A 370 10.49 -5.73 30.13
C SER A 370 9.08 -5.60 29.52
N TRP A 371 8.89 -4.70 28.55
CA TRP A 371 7.62 -4.58 27.83
C TRP A 371 7.40 -5.75 26.90
N TYR A 372 6.16 -5.91 26.43
CA TYR A 372 5.72 -6.98 25.55
C TYR A 372 5.39 -6.43 24.18
N LEU A 373 5.86 -7.07 23.13
CA LEU A 373 5.33 -6.92 21.79
C LEU A 373 4.01 -7.69 21.73
N THR A 374 2.91 -7.02 21.44
CA THR A 374 1.57 -7.62 21.47
C THR A 374 1.02 -7.91 20.09
N SER A 375 1.33 -7.08 19.08
CA SER A 375 1.01 -7.35 17.68
C SER A 375 1.88 -6.56 16.71
N ILE A 376 2.01 -7.12 15.51
CA ILE A 376 2.60 -6.51 14.32
C ILE A 376 1.49 -6.44 13.28
N GLN A 377 1.00 -5.25 12.99
CA GLN A 377 -0.11 -5.01 12.07
C GLN A 377 0.37 -4.19 10.89
N ALA A 378 -0.23 -4.38 9.71
CA ALA A 378 0.07 -3.61 8.51
C ALA A 378 -1.20 -3.36 7.70
N GLY A 379 -1.40 -2.11 7.28
CA GLY A 379 -2.63 -1.72 6.61
C GLY A 379 -2.63 -0.29 6.11
N PHE A 380 -3.80 0.32 6.12
CA PHE A 380 -4.04 1.68 5.66
C PHE A 380 -4.94 2.45 6.63
N GLU A 381 -4.66 3.73 6.78
CA GLU A 381 -5.57 4.67 7.41
C GLU A 381 -6.13 5.62 6.35
N PRO A 382 -7.34 5.39 5.80
CA PRO A 382 -7.97 6.31 4.86
C PRO A 382 -8.69 7.45 5.60
N TRP A 383 -8.56 8.69 5.05
CA TRP A 383 -9.38 9.87 5.38
C TRP A 383 -10.39 10.15 4.29
N ASN A 384 -10.06 9.86 3.03
CA ASN A 384 -10.93 10.05 1.88
C ASN A 384 -10.48 9.17 0.72
N GLY A 385 -11.41 8.47 0.06
CA GLY A 385 -11.09 7.55 -1.02
C GLY A 385 -10.32 6.33 -0.53
N GLY A 386 -9.37 5.83 -1.32
CA GLY A 386 -8.58 4.64 -0.96
C GLY A 386 -9.09 3.33 -1.55
N ILE A 387 -10.14 3.37 -2.39
CA ILE A 387 -10.55 2.17 -3.15
C ILE A 387 -9.39 1.76 -4.06
N GLY A 388 -8.98 0.50 -3.96
CA GLY A 388 -7.84 -0.06 -4.68
C GLY A 388 -6.53 -0.06 -3.88
N LEU A 389 -6.47 0.53 -2.69
CA LEU A 389 -5.38 0.30 -1.74
C LEU A 389 -5.34 -1.18 -1.37
N ALA A 390 -4.15 -1.80 -1.46
CA ALA A 390 -4.03 -3.22 -1.18
C ALA A 390 -2.72 -3.56 -0.45
N VAL A 391 -2.85 -4.46 0.52
CA VAL A 391 -1.76 -5.30 1.00
C VAL A 391 -1.72 -6.53 0.11
N ASN A 392 -0.74 -6.61 -0.78
CA ASN A 392 -0.62 -7.72 -1.72
C ASN A 392 -0.09 -8.97 -1.03
N SER A 393 0.85 -8.77 -0.12
CA SER A 393 1.41 -9.84 0.72
C SER A 393 1.89 -9.29 2.05
N PHE A 394 1.75 -10.10 3.08
CA PHE A 394 2.24 -9.83 4.43
C PHE A 394 2.81 -11.10 5.03
N SER A 395 3.95 -10.98 5.68
CA SER A 395 4.46 -12.02 6.55
C SER A 395 5.10 -11.41 7.80
N ALA A 396 4.98 -12.08 8.91
CA ALA A 396 5.68 -11.73 10.16
C ALA A 396 6.04 -13.00 10.93
N THR A 397 7.24 -13.03 11.49
CA THR A 397 7.74 -14.13 12.32
C THR A 397 8.48 -13.56 13.52
N VAL A 398 8.27 -14.15 14.68
CA VAL A 398 8.87 -13.68 15.94
C VAL A 398 9.61 -14.84 16.59
N ASN A 399 10.90 -14.65 16.88
CA ASN A 399 11.81 -15.66 17.45
C ASN A 399 12.43 -15.21 18.78
#